data_fb15cf9acf22890710bf8995c8ac48a8
#
_entry.id   fb15cf9acf22890710bf8995c8ac48a8
#
_cell.length_a   1.000
_cell.length_b   1.000
_cell.length_c   1.000
_cell.angle_alpha   90.00
_cell.angle_beta   90.00
_cell.angle_gamma   90.00
#
_symmetry.space_group_name_H-M   'P 1'
#
loop_
_entity.id
_entity.type
_entity.pdbx_description
1 polymer ?
#
loop_
_entity_poly.entity_id
_entity_poly.type
_entity_poly.pdbx_seq_one_letter_code
_entity_poly.pdbx_strand_id
1 'polypeptide(L)'
;AAALKPGGMFPELRAERMKEVTARIKDEFDGDLRGALVGPIARARKILKSFPSIADPGADRILLFAKIQPVAAVPSNCTGVLERIQAGKEAKNYKASYHEAQHMIDSEITATFDARQRAYMLLKRHGQELCKRTHPKCEKCPVRESCAFVSPDPPPRRRLEFE
;
A
#
# COMPACT_ATOMS: atom_id res chain seq x y z
N ALA A 1 24.05 11.53 6.08
CA ALA A 1 23.41 12.34 5.01
C ALA A 1 24.02 12.05 3.63
N ALA A 2 25.37 12.05 3.48
CA ALA A 2 25.99 11.87 2.18
C ALA A 2 25.53 10.60 1.43
N ALA A 3 25.49 9.45 2.11
CA ALA A 3 25.03 8.17 1.54
C ALA A 3 23.54 8.17 1.13
N LEU A 4 22.75 9.12 1.62
CA LEU A 4 21.31 9.22 1.30
C LEU A 4 21.00 10.19 0.16
N LYS A 5 21.99 10.95 -0.34
CA LYS A 5 21.79 11.90 -1.46
C LYS A 5 21.15 11.25 -2.70
N PRO A 6 21.60 10.06 -3.17
CA PRO A 6 21.02 9.44 -4.36
C PRO A 6 19.54 9.02 -4.20
N GLY A 7 19.05 8.89 -2.96
CA GLY A 7 17.70 8.40 -2.66
C GLY A 7 16.60 9.47 -2.66
N GLY A 8 16.83 10.69 -3.11
CA GLY A 8 15.82 11.75 -3.23
C GLY A 8 16.03 12.94 -2.30
N MET A 9 15.01 13.78 -2.13
CA MET A 9 15.05 15.05 -1.39
C MET A 9 15.34 14.87 0.11
N PHE A 10 15.86 15.95 0.73
CA PHE A 10 16.08 16.06 2.18
C PHE A 10 16.94 14.94 2.80
N PRO A 11 18.17 14.69 2.30
CA PRO A 11 19.02 13.61 2.82
C PRO A 11 19.40 13.79 4.30
N GLU A 12 19.56 15.03 4.78
CA GLU A 12 19.86 15.35 6.17
C GLU A 12 18.71 14.92 7.08
N LEU A 13 17.49 15.38 6.79
CA LEU A 13 16.29 15.02 7.55
C LEU A 13 16.04 13.51 7.55
N ARG A 14 16.29 12.84 6.43
CA ARG A 14 16.18 11.37 6.38
C ARG A 14 17.21 10.68 7.23
N ALA A 15 18.44 11.20 7.27
CA ALA A 15 19.49 10.67 8.13
C ALA A 15 19.15 10.84 9.62
N GLU A 16 18.61 11.98 10.02
CA GLU A 16 18.14 12.23 11.40
C GLU A 16 17.04 11.26 11.79
N ARG A 17 16.02 11.11 10.94
CA ARG A 17 14.92 10.16 11.17
C ARG A 17 15.39 8.71 11.27
N MET A 18 16.36 8.31 10.45
CA MET A 18 16.94 6.96 10.54
C MET A 18 17.67 6.75 11.87
N LYS A 19 18.41 7.76 12.36
CA LYS A 19 19.05 7.70 13.67
C LYS A 19 18.03 7.61 14.80
N GLU A 20 16.98 8.43 14.73
CA GLU A 20 15.87 8.38 15.70
C GLU A 20 15.21 7.00 15.72
N VAL A 21 14.87 6.46 14.57
CA VAL A 21 14.29 5.11 14.45
C VAL A 21 15.19 4.07 15.07
N THR A 22 16.50 4.12 14.76
CA THR A 22 17.49 3.15 15.30
C THR A 22 17.62 3.25 16.81
N ALA A 23 17.71 4.47 17.36
CA ALA A 23 17.77 4.69 18.80
C ALA A 23 16.52 4.12 19.48
N ARG A 24 15.34 4.47 19.01
CA ARG A 24 14.07 3.98 19.56
C ARG A 24 13.93 2.45 19.47
N ILE A 25 14.38 1.83 18.37
CA ILE A 25 14.35 0.35 18.27
C ILE A 25 15.25 -0.26 19.35
N LYS A 26 16.42 0.32 19.62
CA LYS A 26 17.31 -0.15 20.67
C LYS A 26 16.70 0.05 22.05
N ASP A 27 16.18 1.24 22.34
CA ASP A 27 15.79 1.65 23.69
C ASP A 27 14.39 1.14 24.08
N GLU A 28 13.44 1.08 23.13
CA GLU A 28 12.05 0.71 23.40
C GLU A 28 11.76 -0.79 23.13
N PHE A 29 12.61 -1.47 22.33
CA PHE A 29 12.36 -2.83 21.84
C PHE A 29 13.59 -3.76 21.96
N ASP A 30 14.60 -3.38 22.72
CA ASP A 30 15.84 -4.16 22.91
C ASP A 30 16.50 -4.60 21.58
N GLY A 31 16.33 -3.80 20.51
CA GLY A 31 16.81 -4.12 19.18
C GLY A 31 15.92 -5.05 18.36
N ASP A 32 14.89 -5.66 18.95
CA ASP A 32 13.97 -6.60 18.28
C ASP A 32 12.59 -5.99 17.97
N LEU A 33 12.57 -5.01 17.06
CA LEU A 33 11.30 -4.49 16.56
C LEU A 33 10.45 -5.59 15.90
N ARG A 34 11.06 -6.57 15.25
CA ARG A 34 10.31 -7.63 14.56
C ARG A 34 9.48 -8.46 15.53
N GLY A 35 10.07 -8.88 16.65
CA GLY A 35 9.36 -9.60 17.70
C GLY A 35 8.24 -8.76 18.31
N ALA A 36 8.46 -7.46 18.51
CA ALA A 36 7.44 -6.55 19.03
C ALA A 36 6.22 -6.39 18.10
N LEU A 37 6.37 -6.64 16.81
CA LEU A 37 5.29 -6.56 15.81
C LEU A 37 4.48 -7.86 15.66
N VAL A 38 4.90 -8.94 16.31
CA VAL A 38 4.14 -10.19 16.34
C VAL A 38 2.92 -10.04 17.26
N GLY A 39 1.77 -10.55 16.83
CA GLY A 39 0.52 -10.51 17.60
C GLY A 39 -0.58 -9.66 16.95
N PRO A 40 -1.46 -9.00 17.73
CA PRO A 40 -2.61 -8.28 17.19
C PRO A 40 -2.21 -7.16 16.22
N ILE A 41 -2.81 -7.16 15.03
CA ILE A 41 -2.51 -6.20 13.96
C ILE A 41 -2.65 -4.74 14.39
N ALA A 42 -3.64 -4.43 15.23
CA ALA A 42 -3.86 -3.08 15.73
C ALA A 42 -2.68 -2.56 16.56
N ARG A 43 -2.08 -3.45 17.39
CA ARG A 43 -0.86 -3.15 18.16
C ARG A 43 0.33 -2.93 17.24
N ALA A 44 0.55 -3.82 16.28
CA ALA A 44 1.65 -3.70 15.32
C ALA A 44 1.57 -2.41 14.50
N ARG A 45 0.38 -2.06 14.01
CA ARG A 45 0.14 -0.78 13.33
C ARG A 45 0.41 0.43 14.24
N LYS A 46 -0.03 0.38 15.52
CA LYS A 46 0.22 1.45 16.46
C LYS A 46 1.72 1.66 16.71
N ILE A 47 2.47 0.58 16.90
CA ILE A 47 3.94 0.62 17.05
C ILE A 47 4.58 1.24 15.80
N LEU A 48 4.28 0.74 14.61
CA LEU A 48 4.87 1.26 13.39
C LEU A 48 4.53 2.72 13.14
N LYS A 49 3.31 3.14 13.40
CA LYS A 49 2.86 4.53 13.21
C LYS A 49 3.41 5.50 14.27
N SER A 50 4.02 5.02 15.34
CA SER A 50 4.74 5.86 16.30
C SER A 50 6.10 6.33 15.77
N PHE A 51 6.64 5.68 14.75
CA PHE A 51 7.88 6.08 14.10
C PHE A 51 7.67 7.23 13.11
N PRO A 52 8.67 8.12 12.95
CA PRO A 52 8.55 9.25 12.04
C PRO A 52 8.31 8.81 10.59
N SER A 53 7.42 9.52 9.90
CA SER A 53 7.09 9.29 8.49
C SER A 53 6.39 7.97 8.16
N ILE A 54 5.92 7.21 9.15
CA ILE A 54 5.14 6.00 8.95
C ILE A 54 3.67 6.29 9.24
N ALA A 55 2.86 6.28 8.19
CA ALA A 55 1.40 6.31 8.25
C ALA A 55 0.82 4.92 7.89
N ASP A 56 -0.52 4.78 7.84
CA ASP A 56 -1.17 3.49 7.58
C ASP A 56 -0.61 2.74 6.35
N PRO A 57 -0.40 3.36 5.18
CA PRO A 57 0.16 2.65 4.02
C PRO A 57 1.59 2.16 4.24
N GLY A 58 2.38 2.91 5.00
CA GLY A 58 3.74 2.53 5.37
C GLY A 58 3.76 1.35 6.33
N ALA A 59 2.93 1.40 7.37
CA ALA A 59 2.79 0.35 8.36
C ALA A 59 2.33 -0.96 7.72
N ASP A 60 1.27 -0.92 6.92
CA ASP A 60 0.74 -2.11 6.24
C ASP A 60 1.75 -2.71 5.26
N ARG A 61 2.46 -1.87 4.52
CA ARG A 61 3.53 -2.34 3.63
C ARG A 61 4.64 -3.04 4.40
N ILE A 62 5.07 -2.52 5.54
CA ILE A 62 6.09 -3.14 6.39
C ILE A 62 5.60 -4.50 6.88
N LEU A 63 4.40 -4.59 7.44
CA LEU A 63 3.82 -5.83 7.93
C LEU A 63 3.75 -6.91 6.84
N LEU A 64 3.34 -6.53 5.63
CA LEU A 64 3.20 -7.44 4.50
C LEU A 64 4.56 -7.91 3.96
N PHE A 65 5.49 -7.00 3.69
CA PHE A 65 6.76 -7.34 3.03
C PHE A 65 7.82 -7.88 3.98
N ALA A 66 7.75 -7.55 5.26
CA ALA A 66 8.54 -8.23 6.29
C ALA A 66 7.97 -9.60 6.69
N LYS A 67 6.89 -10.05 6.04
CA LYS A 67 6.22 -11.33 6.32
C LYS A 67 5.83 -11.48 7.80
N ILE A 68 5.32 -10.40 8.41
CA ILE A 68 4.80 -10.41 9.78
C ILE A 68 3.31 -10.74 9.77
N GLN A 69 2.54 -10.05 8.90
CA GLN A 69 1.11 -10.32 8.72
C GLN A 69 0.70 -10.07 7.26
N PRO A 70 -0.12 -10.94 6.67
CA PRO A 70 -0.60 -10.80 5.28
C PRO A 70 -1.76 -9.80 5.18
N VAL A 71 -1.48 -8.54 5.54
CA VAL A 71 -2.47 -7.46 5.54
C VAL A 71 -2.81 -6.98 4.13
N ALA A 72 -3.97 -6.37 3.95
CA ALA A 72 -4.36 -5.66 2.73
C ALA A 72 -3.60 -4.33 2.63
N ALA A 73 -2.37 -4.38 2.18
CA ALA A 73 -1.57 -3.18 1.93
C ALA A 73 -1.88 -2.60 0.54
N VAL A 74 -2.07 -1.29 0.47
CA VAL A 74 -2.31 -0.55 -0.77
C VAL A 74 -1.19 0.47 -0.97
N PRO A 75 -0.57 0.57 -2.17
CA PRO A 75 0.41 1.62 -2.43
C PRO A 75 -0.22 3.00 -2.28
N SER A 76 0.43 3.90 -1.54
CA SER A 76 -0.11 5.22 -1.17
C SER A 76 -0.62 6.06 -2.35
N ASN A 77 -0.02 5.92 -3.52
CA ASN A 77 -0.40 6.68 -4.72
C ASN A 77 -1.36 5.92 -5.65
N CYS A 78 -1.89 4.77 -5.22
CA CYS A 78 -2.69 3.89 -6.07
C CYS A 78 -4.07 3.56 -5.49
N THR A 79 -4.50 4.24 -4.42
CA THR A 79 -5.84 4.05 -3.84
C THR A 79 -6.93 4.29 -4.88
N GLY A 80 -6.86 5.38 -5.63
CA GLY A 80 -7.83 5.72 -6.66
C GLY A 80 -7.87 4.74 -7.84
N VAL A 81 -6.88 3.87 -8.01
CA VAL A 81 -6.92 2.86 -9.10
C VAL A 81 -8.07 1.89 -8.87
N LEU A 82 -8.19 1.32 -7.67
CA LEU A 82 -9.25 0.38 -7.33
C LEU A 82 -10.62 1.05 -7.35
N GLU A 83 -10.73 2.25 -6.81
CA GLU A 83 -11.97 3.03 -6.82
C GLU A 83 -12.45 3.35 -8.25
N ARG A 84 -11.54 3.72 -9.15
CA ARG A 84 -11.88 3.92 -10.57
C ARG A 84 -12.35 2.64 -11.24
N ILE A 85 -11.67 1.54 -10.98
CA ILE A 85 -12.04 0.24 -11.55
C ILE A 85 -13.42 -0.19 -11.05
N GLN A 86 -13.73 0.02 -9.77
CA GLN A 86 -14.98 -0.47 -9.18
C GLN A 86 -16.13 0.53 -9.24
N ALA A 87 -15.88 1.77 -8.85
CA ALA A 87 -16.92 2.78 -8.68
C ALA A 87 -16.91 3.88 -9.75
N GLY A 88 -15.95 3.85 -10.67
CA GLY A 88 -15.80 4.86 -11.72
C GLY A 88 -15.31 6.23 -11.23
N LYS A 89 -15.12 6.42 -9.95
CA LYS A 89 -14.72 7.69 -9.32
C LYS A 89 -13.86 7.46 -8.07
N GLU A 90 -13.05 8.45 -7.73
CA GLU A 90 -12.25 8.45 -6.51
C GLU A 90 -13.03 9.04 -5.32
N ALA A 91 -12.75 8.57 -4.11
CA ALA A 91 -13.30 9.15 -2.88
C ALA A 91 -12.79 10.59 -2.66
N LYS A 92 -13.54 11.38 -1.90
CA LYS A 92 -13.25 12.81 -1.67
C LYS A 92 -12.00 13.07 -0.83
N ASN A 93 -11.60 12.12 0.02
CA ASN A 93 -10.42 12.26 0.86
C ASN A 93 -9.58 10.99 0.89
N TYR A 94 -8.28 11.17 1.13
CA TYR A 94 -7.29 10.11 1.09
C TYR A 94 -7.56 8.97 2.09
N LYS A 95 -8.00 9.29 3.30
CA LYS A 95 -8.24 8.28 4.35
C LYS A 95 -9.38 7.34 3.95
N ALA A 96 -10.49 7.91 3.45
CA ALA A 96 -11.61 7.12 2.95
C ALA A 96 -11.18 6.26 1.75
N SER A 97 -10.46 6.84 0.79
CA SER A 97 -9.91 6.15 -0.38
C SER A 97 -9.00 4.98 0.02
N TYR A 98 -8.14 5.17 1.03
CA TYR A 98 -7.26 4.11 1.50
C TYR A 98 -8.03 2.95 2.14
N HIS A 99 -9.00 3.25 3.01
CA HIS A 99 -9.83 2.22 3.65
C HIS A 99 -10.69 1.46 2.66
N GLU A 100 -11.30 2.15 1.69
CA GLU A 100 -12.07 1.51 0.64
C GLU A 100 -11.20 0.57 -0.20
N ALA A 101 -10.03 1.02 -0.63
CA ALA A 101 -9.09 0.20 -1.36
C ALA A 101 -8.60 -1.02 -0.55
N GLN A 102 -8.40 -0.88 0.77
CA GLN A 102 -8.08 -2.00 1.65
C GLN A 102 -9.22 -3.01 1.70
N HIS A 103 -10.47 -2.54 1.86
CA HIS A 103 -11.63 -3.39 1.88
C HIS A 103 -11.78 -4.20 0.59
N MET A 104 -11.54 -3.57 -0.57
CA MET A 104 -11.54 -4.25 -1.86
C MET A 104 -10.47 -5.35 -1.94
N ILE A 105 -9.26 -5.11 -1.43
CA ILE A 105 -8.20 -6.13 -1.39
C ILE A 105 -8.59 -7.25 -0.41
N ASP A 106 -9.17 -6.91 0.75
CA ASP A 106 -9.56 -7.91 1.74
C ASP A 106 -10.66 -8.84 1.24
N SER A 107 -11.63 -8.32 0.46
CA SER A 107 -12.75 -9.09 -0.07
C SER A 107 -12.38 -9.98 -1.27
N GLU A 108 -11.39 -9.57 -2.09
CA GLU A 108 -11.10 -10.20 -3.37
C GLU A 108 -9.81 -11.03 -3.37
N ILE A 109 -8.86 -10.72 -2.49
CA ILE A 109 -7.53 -11.36 -2.50
C ILE A 109 -7.33 -12.19 -1.24
N THR A 110 -7.01 -13.46 -1.41
CA THR A 110 -6.71 -14.38 -0.32
C THR A 110 -5.65 -13.80 0.63
N ALA A 111 -5.87 -13.96 1.94
CA ALA A 111 -5.00 -13.42 2.98
C ALA A 111 -3.70 -14.25 3.16
N THR A 112 -2.96 -14.46 2.08
CA THR A 112 -1.62 -15.04 2.08
C THR A 112 -0.57 -13.98 1.72
N PHE A 113 0.68 -14.19 2.14
CA PHE A 113 1.75 -13.25 1.81
C PHE A 113 1.95 -13.13 0.31
N ASP A 114 1.99 -14.24 -0.41
CA ASP A 114 2.28 -14.24 -1.84
C ASP A 114 1.17 -13.56 -2.64
N ALA A 115 -0.10 -13.88 -2.37
CA ALA A 115 -1.24 -13.24 -3.05
C ALA A 115 -1.29 -11.73 -2.77
N ARG A 116 -1.11 -11.31 -1.50
CA ARG A 116 -1.16 -9.90 -1.09
C ARG A 116 0.05 -9.11 -1.60
N GLN A 117 1.25 -9.67 -1.56
CA GLN A 117 2.45 -9.03 -2.11
C GLN A 117 2.34 -8.88 -3.63
N ARG A 118 1.85 -9.91 -4.33
CA ARG A 118 1.61 -9.87 -5.77
C ARG A 118 0.57 -8.81 -6.12
N ALA A 119 -0.56 -8.75 -5.42
CA ALA A 119 -1.59 -7.74 -5.62
C ALA A 119 -1.03 -6.32 -5.41
N TYR A 120 -0.26 -6.10 -4.33
CA TYR A 120 0.41 -4.83 -4.07
C TYR A 120 1.32 -4.40 -5.23
N MET A 121 2.16 -5.31 -5.73
CA MET A 121 3.11 -4.99 -6.81
C MET A 121 2.42 -4.73 -8.14
N LEU A 122 1.38 -5.51 -8.48
CA LEU A 122 0.59 -5.29 -9.68
C LEU A 122 -0.15 -3.95 -9.62
N LEU A 123 -0.80 -3.64 -8.51
CA LEU A 123 -1.49 -2.38 -8.28
C LEU A 123 -0.54 -1.19 -8.39
N LYS A 124 0.64 -1.29 -7.78
CA LYS A 124 1.69 -0.27 -7.86
C LYS A 124 2.13 -0.02 -9.29
N ARG A 125 2.44 -1.10 -10.02
CA ARG A 125 2.85 -1.00 -11.42
C ARG A 125 1.75 -0.40 -12.30
N HIS A 126 0.52 -0.87 -12.14
CA HIS A 126 -0.64 -0.38 -12.89
C HIS A 126 -0.87 1.13 -12.65
N GLY A 127 -0.83 1.59 -11.41
CA GLY A 127 -0.98 3.01 -11.07
C GLY A 127 0.17 3.89 -11.57
N GLN A 128 1.39 3.37 -11.59
CA GLN A 128 2.56 4.12 -12.06
C GLN A 128 2.66 4.20 -13.58
N GLU A 129 2.31 3.14 -14.29
CA GLU A 129 2.51 3.03 -15.74
C GLU A 129 1.26 3.42 -16.55
N LEU A 130 0.08 3.04 -16.09
CA LEU A 130 -1.17 3.13 -16.85
C LEU A 130 -2.21 4.06 -16.20
N CYS A 131 -2.72 3.69 -15.03
CA CYS A 131 -3.81 4.40 -14.35
C CYS A 131 -3.28 5.57 -13.51
N LYS A 132 -2.59 6.49 -14.16
CA LYS A 132 -2.06 7.70 -13.52
C LYS A 132 -3.20 8.61 -13.05
N ARG A 133 -2.98 9.37 -11.98
CA ARG A 133 -3.97 10.31 -11.45
C ARG A 133 -4.38 11.35 -12.48
N THR A 134 -3.40 11.90 -13.18
CA THR A 134 -3.59 12.82 -14.31
C THR A 134 -3.27 12.08 -15.61
N HIS A 135 -4.12 12.21 -16.61
CA HIS A 135 -3.97 11.59 -17.94
C HIS A 135 -3.75 10.06 -17.89
N PRO A 136 -4.73 9.28 -17.37
CA PRO A 136 -4.64 7.83 -17.36
C PRO A 136 -4.64 7.29 -18.81
N LYS A 137 -3.82 6.27 -19.05
CA LYS A 137 -3.66 5.66 -20.38
C LYS A 137 -4.73 4.57 -20.61
N CYS A 138 -6.01 4.93 -20.55
CA CYS A 138 -7.13 3.99 -20.58
C CYS A 138 -7.17 3.14 -21.86
N GLU A 139 -6.75 3.68 -22.99
CA GLU A 139 -6.73 2.96 -24.27
C GLU A 139 -5.78 1.76 -24.28
N LYS A 140 -4.72 1.81 -23.47
CA LYS A 140 -3.71 0.73 -23.33
C LYS A 140 -3.93 -0.12 -22.07
N CYS A 141 -5.01 0.13 -21.34
CA CYS A 141 -5.26 -0.52 -20.07
C CYS A 141 -5.85 -1.92 -20.28
N PRO A 142 -5.22 -2.98 -19.74
CA PRO A 142 -5.71 -4.35 -19.93
C PRO A 142 -7.04 -4.63 -19.23
N VAL A 143 -7.44 -3.79 -18.26
CA VAL A 143 -8.72 -3.91 -17.53
C VAL A 143 -9.76 -2.90 -18.01
N ARG A 144 -9.56 -2.26 -19.16
CA ARG A 144 -10.43 -1.20 -19.68
C ARG A 144 -11.90 -1.62 -19.75
N GLU A 145 -12.15 -2.79 -20.29
CA GLU A 145 -13.52 -3.28 -20.51
C GLU A 145 -14.28 -3.54 -19.21
N SER A 146 -13.57 -3.89 -18.15
CA SER A 146 -14.13 -4.14 -16.80
C SER A 146 -14.01 -2.93 -15.86
N CYS A 147 -13.61 -1.77 -16.37
CA CYS A 147 -13.33 -0.59 -15.57
C CYS A 147 -14.51 0.39 -15.58
N ALA A 148 -15.15 0.60 -14.43
CA ALA A 148 -16.29 1.51 -14.30
C ALA A 148 -15.97 2.98 -14.63
N PHE A 149 -14.71 3.38 -14.59
CA PHE A 149 -14.28 4.73 -15.00
C PHE A 149 -14.42 4.98 -16.50
N VAL A 150 -14.30 3.95 -17.32
CA VAL A 150 -14.38 4.05 -18.78
C VAL A 150 -15.70 3.52 -19.29
N SER A 151 -16.23 2.47 -18.68
CA SER A 151 -17.48 1.83 -19.04
C SER A 151 -18.44 1.92 -17.86
N PRO A 152 -19.46 2.79 -17.90
CA PRO A 152 -20.38 2.97 -16.76
C PRO A 152 -21.18 1.71 -16.41
N ASP A 153 -21.30 0.78 -17.32
CA ASP A 153 -21.95 -0.52 -17.13
C ASP A 153 -20.97 -1.65 -17.54
N PRO A 154 -19.93 -1.89 -16.75
CA PRO A 154 -18.94 -2.91 -17.06
C PRO A 154 -19.55 -4.31 -16.89
N PRO A 155 -19.15 -5.30 -17.74
CA PRO A 155 -19.59 -6.68 -17.59
C PRO A 155 -19.21 -7.23 -16.20
N PRO A 156 -19.95 -8.21 -15.67
CA PRO A 156 -19.67 -8.80 -14.38
C PRO A 156 -18.26 -9.37 -14.34
N ARG A 157 -17.54 -9.09 -13.25
CA ARG A 157 -16.15 -9.52 -13.07
C ARG A 157 -16.10 -11.03 -12.94
N ARG A 158 -15.24 -11.66 -13.71
CA ARG A 158 -14.88 -13.06 -13.48
C ARG A 158 -14.01 -13.12 -12.22
N ARG A 159 -14.42 -13.90 -11.20
CA ARG A 159 -13.50 -14.27 -10.12
C ARG A 159 -12.32 -14.98 -10.75
N LEU A 160 -11.13 -14.46 -10.54
CA LEU A 160 -9.90 -15.18 -10.88
C LEU A 160 -9.65 -16.15 -9.73
N GLU A 161 -9.92 -17.41 -9.95
CA GLU A 161 -9.43 -18.47 -9.07
C GLU A 161 -7.94 -18.61 -9.37
N PHE A 162 -7.13 -18.20 -8.39
CA PHE A 162 -5.69 -18.41 -8.44
C PHE A 162 -5.43 -19.79 -7.79
N GLU A 163 -5.18 -20.81 -8.61
CA GLU A 163 -4.55 -22.05 -8.17
C GLU A 163 -3.11 -21.82 -7.71
#